data_cfb91283f8d39d91bddcf0c7868f2e4e
#
_entry.id   cfb91283f8d39d91bddcf0c7868f2e4e
#
_cell.length_a   1.000
_cell.length_b   1.000
_cell.length_c   1.000
_cell.angle_alpha   90.00
_cell.angle_beta   90.00
_cell.angle_gamma   90.00
#
_symmetry.space_group_name_H-M   'P 1'
#
loop_
_entity.id
_entity.type
_entity.pdbx_description
1 polymer ?
#
loop_
_entity_poly.entity_id
_entity_poly.type
_entity_poly.pdbx_seq_one_letter_code
_entity_poly.pdbx_strand_id
1 'polypeptide(L)'
;MELIQINNNNINNQLISEDEVIVSKGSFLEANTEQVTLNHLKRECIIPHYNDNMPSISHAEFIDATNEVVHDVFSGNQILQPNIRISHVIKGRVPSAVGKTIKELRPEESTIFYQRCAFMIELPTLTENVNKNSLSLSIGGVRALNQENLYSKRGLERFKVFIGFKNKVCTNLCISTDGLNADIRVSSVTELKEKIHELIASFDKEKFLGNMERMSRFYLNELQFAHLIGKMRMYQHLNKVEKVGKLALLM
;
A
#
# COMPACT_ATOMS: atom_id res chain seq x y z
N MET A 1 7.58 38.56 -5.77
CA MET A 1 7.44 37.16 -5.34
C MET A 1 7.63 36.32 -6.60
N GLU A 2 8.86 35.93 -6.88
CA GLU A 2 9.22 35.20 -8.11
C GLU A 2 8.89 33.72 -7.95
N LEU A 3 8.10 33.21 -8.90
CA LEU A 3 7.79 31.80 -8.99
C LEU A 3 9.01 31.06 -9.57
N ILE A 4 9.63 30.23 -8.77
CA ILE A 4 10.72 29.35 -9.20
C ILE A 4 10.09 28.26 -10.07
N GLN A 5 10.38 28.28 -11.38
CA GLN A 5 10.09 27.18 -12.29
C GLN A 5 11.01 26.01 -11.92
N ILE A 6 10.41 24.94 -11.41
CA ILE A 6 11.13 23.67 -11.21
C ILE A 6 11.23 22.99 -12.58
N ASN A 7 12.43 23.00 -13.15
CA ASN A 7 12.76 22.25 -14.36
C ASN A 7 12.74 20.75 -14.07
N ASN A 8 11.75 20.05 -14.58
CA ASN A 8 11.58 18.59 -14.50
C ASN A 8 12.47 17.82 -15.49
N ASN A 9 13.70 18.24 -15.71
CA ASN A 9 14.65 17.55 -16.57
C ASN A 9 15.88 17.10 -15.77
N ASN A 10 15.68 16.11 -14.90
CA ASN A 10 16.76 15.22 -14.47
C ASN A 10 16.16 13.97 -13.82
N ILE A 11 15.57 13.10 -14.64
CA ILE A 11 15.51 11.69 -14.30
C ILE A 11 16.88 11.15 -14.70
N ASN A 12 17.88 11.42 -13.90
CA ASN A 12 19.10 10.66 -13.94
C ASN A 12 18.76 9.22 -13.52
N ASN A 13 18.80 8.31 -14.50
CA ASN A 13 19.02 6.89 -14.26
C ASN A 13 20.42 6.72 -13.62
N GLN A 14 20.60 7.17 -12.40
CA GLN A 14 21.67 6.66 -11.56
C GLN A 14 21.26 5.24 -11.21
N LEU A 15 22.07 4.29 -11.64
CA LEU A 15 22.13 2.93 -11.12
C LEU A 15 22.35 3.06 -9.59
N ILE A 16 21.24 3.11 -8.86
CA ILE A 16 21.25 3.07 -7.41
C ILE A 16 21.74 1.67 -7.08
N SER A 17 22.80 1.56 -6.30
CA SER A 17 23.23 0.26 -5.80
C SER A 17 22.04 -0.41 -5.14
N GLU A 18 21.77 -1.64 -5.53
CA GLU A 18 20.51 -2.36 -5.23
C GLU A 18 20.25 -2.59 -3.73
N ASP A 19 21.13 -2.16 -2.85
CA ASP A 19 21.17 -2.50 -1.42
C ASP A 19 20.92 -1.31 -0.46
N GLU A 20 20.66 -0.10 -0.95
CA GLU A 20 20.47 1.07 -0.08
C GLU A 20 19.00 1.33 0.27
N VAL A 21 18.75 1.51 1.55
CA VAL A 21 17.50 2.07 2.06
C VAL A 21 17.44 3.55 1.67
N ILE A 22 16.55 3.92 0.78
CA ILE A 22 16.43 5.28 0.30
C ILE A 22 15.53 6.06 1.27
N VAL A 23 16.12 6.92 2.06
CA VAL A 23 15.38 7.87 2.89
C VAL A 23 14.93 9.03 1.99
N SER A 24 13.75 8.94 1.43
CA SER A 24 13.14 10.06 0.71
C SER A 24 11.89 10.55 1.41
N LYS A 25 11.72 11.86 1.49
CA LYS A 25 10.43 12.44 1.89
C LYS A 25 9.42 12.22 0.78
N GLY A 26 8.42 11.41 1.07
CA GLY A 26 7.14 11.23 0.42
C GLY A 26 7.05 11.19 -1.10
N SER A 27 6.55 10.07 -1.65
CA SER A 27 5.95 10.11 -2.98
C SER A 27 4.46 9.79 -2.93
N PHE A 28 4.02 8.85 -2.12
CA PHE A 28 2.60 8.51 -2.00
C PHE A 28 2.14 8.30 -0.56
N LEU A 29 3.04 8.20 0.39
CA LEU A 29 2.74 8.00 1.80
C LEU A 29 3.71 8.83 2.65
N GLU A 30 3.23 9.96 3.15
CA GLU A 30 3.94 10.77 4.14
C GLU A 30 3.54 10.32 5.54
N ALA A 31 4.39 9.50 6.13
CA ALA A 31 4.23 9.03 7.48
C ALA A 31 5.63 8.66 8.00
N ASN A 32 5.70 8.09 9.19
CA ASN A 32 6.94 7.52 9.72
C ASN A 32 7.26 6.20 8.99
N THR A 33 7.63 6.32 7.70
CA THR A 33 7.96 5.22 6.80
C THR A 33 9.25 5.51 6.05
N GLU A 34 9.91 4.44 5.62
CA GLU A 34 11.12 4.48 4.81
C GLU A 34 10.86 3.88 3.44
N GLN A 35 11.54 4.36 2.41
CA GLN A 35 11.48 3.77 1.09
C GLN A 35 12.55 2.70 0.96
N VAL A 36 12.19 1.56 0.41
CA VAL A 36 13.11 0.44 0.17
C VAL A 36 12.94 -0.13 -1.23
N THR A 37 13.95 -0.88 -1.67
CA THR A 37 13.87 -1.64 -2.92
C THR A 37 13.23 -3.00 -2.69
N LEU A 38 12.69 -3.60 -3.75
CA LEU A 38 12.16 -4.95 -3.70
C LEU A 38 13.27 -5.97 -3.39
N ASN A 39 14.48 -5.71 -3.90
CA ASN A 39 15.64 -6.55 -3.66
C ASN A 39 16.04 -6.59 -2.18
N HIS A 40 16.01 -5.44 -1.50
CA HIS A 40 16.19 -5.37 -0.05
C HIS A 40 15.19 -6.27 0.70
N LEU A 41 13.90 -6.23 0.33
CA LEU A 41 12.89 -7.09 0.94
C LEU A 41 13.15 -8.58 0.68
N LYS A 42 13.66 -8.93 -0.48
CA LYS A 42 13.97 -10.33 -0.83
C LYS A 42 15.20 -10.89 -0.10
N ARG A 43 16.22 -10.06 0.10
CA ARG A 43 17.50 -10.51 0.67
C ARG A 43 17.56 -10.41 2.19
N GLU A 44 17.10 -9.28 2.73
CA GLU A 44 17.31 -8.94 4.13
C GLU A 44 16.11 -9.29 5.03
N CYS A 45 14.91 -9.44 4.45
CA CYS A 45 13.70 -9.59 5.23
C CYS A 45 13.22 -11.03 5.27
N ILE A 46 13.23 -11.62 6.45
CA ILE A 46 12.68 -12.95 6.70
C ILE A 46 11.56 -12.82 7.72
N ILE A 47 10.33 -13.09 7.29
CA ILE A 47 9.18 -13.17 8.20
C ILE A 47 9.27 -14.50 8.95
N PRO A 48 9.24 -14.50 10.29
CA PRO A 48 9.28 -15.73 11.06
C PRO A 48 8.08 -16.63 10.74
N HIS A 49 8.30 -17.93 10.67
CA HIS A 49 7.21 -18.90 10.59
C HIS A 49 6.55 -19.01 11.97
N TYR A 50 5.29 -18.68 12.05
CA TYR A 50 4.53 -18.74 13.30
C TYR A 50 3.70 -20.02 13.43
N ASN A 51 3.54 -20.78 12.37
CA ASN A 51 2.76 -22.02 12.34
C ASN A 51 3.58 -23.17 11.77
N ASP A 52 3.43 -24.34 12.36
CA ASP A 52 3.95 -25.64 12.00
C ASP A 52 4.35 -25.77 10.51
N ASN A 53 5.51 -25.26 10.12
CA ASN A 53 6.13 -25.37 8.79
C ASN A 53 5.36 -24.75 7.61
N MET A 54 4.30 -23.99 7.82
CA MET A 54 3.63 -23.26 6.74
C MET A 54 4.35 -21.94 6.50
N PRO A 55 4.93 -21.72 5.33
CA PRO A 55 5.57 -20.45 5.01
C PRO A 55 4.53 -19.35 4.94
N SER A 56 4.75 -18.27 5.69
CA SER A 56 3.97 -17.05 5.52
C SER A 56 4.35 -16.36 4.23
N ILE A 57 3.37 -15.83 3.50
CA ILE A 57 3.62 -15.01 2.32
C ILE A 57 4.43 -13.78 2.74
N SER A 58 5.59 -13.56 2.16
CA SER A 58 6.44 -12.41 2.47
C SER A 58 5.89 -11.11 1.86
N HIS A 59 6.38 -9.96 2.32
CA HIS A 59 6.08 -8.69 1.66
C HIS A 59 6.56 -8.67 0.21
N ALA A 60 7.73 -9.29 -0.07
CA ALA A 60 8.26 -9.38 -1.40
C ALA A 60 7.36 -10.23 -2.33
N GLU A 61 6.90 -11.39 -1.87
CA GLU A 61 5.96 -12.23 -2.63
C GLU A 61 4.63 -11.54 -2.89
N PHE A 62 4.13 -10.75 -1.93
CA PHE A 62 2.92 -9.96 -2.12
C PHE A 62 3.10 -8.91 -3.22
N ILE A 63 4.24 -8.20 -3.23
CA ILE A 63 4.56 -7.20 -4.25
C ILE A 63 4.76 -7.86 -5.60
N ASP A 64 5.52 -8.96 -5.67
CA ASP A 64 5.75 -9.72 -6.90
C ASP A 64 4.43 -10.24 -7.49
N ALA A 65 3.59 -10.87 -6.66
CA ALA A 65 2.29 -11.38 -7.10
C ALA A 65 1.41 -10.26 -7.69
N THR A 66 1.38 -9.09 -7.04
CA THR A 66 0.63 -7.95 -7.55
C THR A 66 1.24 -7.44 -8.85
N ASN A 67 2.56 -7.31 -8.91
CA ASN A 67 3.27 -6.81 -10.09
C ASN A 67 3.08 -7.74 -11.31
N GLU A 68 3.13 -9.06 -11.12
CA GLU A 68 2.86 -10.03 -12.17
C GLU A 68 1.44 -9.88 -12.72
N VAL A 69 0.42 -9.84 -11.85
CA VAL A 69 -0.96 -9.68 -12.28
C VAL A 69 -1.17 -8.35 -13.03
N VAL A 70 -0.52 -7.27 -12.58
CA VAL A 70 -0.58 -5.97 -13.27
C VAL A 70 0.04 -6.07 -14.67
N HIS A 71 1.17 -6.75 -14.82
CA HIS A 71 1.80 -6.96 -16.13
C HIS A 71 0.94 -7.83 -17.07
N ASP A 72 0.28 -8.85 -16.52
CA ASP A 72 -0.60 -9.72 -17.30
C ASP A 72 -1.84 -8.97 -17.79
N VAL A 73 -2.51 -8.23 -16.91
CA VAL A 73 -3.76 -7.54 -17.24
C VAL A 73 -3.52 -6.31 -18.13
N PHE A 74 -2.45 -5.57 -17.88
CA PHE A 74 -2.13 -4.34 -18.59
C PHE A 74 -0.95 -4.49 -19.56
N SER A 75 -0.83 -5.67 -20.15
CA SER A 75 0.21 -5.95 -21.16
C SER A 75 0.19 -4.89 -22.28
N GLY A 76 1.36 -4.41 -22.66
CA GLY A 76 1.51 -3.35 -23.67
C GLY A 76 1.45 -1.91 -23.13
N ASN A 77 1.18 -1.72 -21.85
CA ASN A 77 1.27 -0.42 -21.19
C ASN A 77 2.61 -0.26 -20.46
N GLN A 78 3.03 0.99 -20.28
CA GLN A 78 4.18 1.27 -19.43
C GLN A 78 3.77 1.07 -17.96
N ILE A 79 4.50 0.23 -17.26
CA ILE A 79 4.31 -0.06 -15.85
C ILE A 79 5.59 0.35 -15.12
N LEU A 80 5.47 1.24 -14.15
CA LEU A 80 6.62 1.67 -13.34
C LEU A 80 6.94 0.64 -12.28
N GLN A 81 8.20 0.62 -11.84
CA GLN A 81 8.63 -0.20 -10.72
C GLN A 81 7.82 0.13 -9.46
N PRO A 82 7.52 -0.87 -8.63
CA PRO A 82 6.81 -0.66 -7.38
C PRO A 82 7.53 0.35 -6.48
N ASN A 83 6.84 1.39 -6.07
CA ASN A 83 7.30 2.28 -5.00
C ASN A 83 6.90 1.66 -3.67
N ILE A 84 7.88 1.32 -2.84
CA ILE A 84 7.69 0.52 -1.64
C ILE A 84 8.02 1.36 -0.41
N ARG A 85 7.12 1.35 0.58
CA ARG A 85 7.28 2.02 1.87
C ARG A 85 7.08 1.02 3.01
N ILE A 86 7.99 1.04 3.96
CA ILE A 86 7.99 0.15 5.11
C ILE A 86 8.04 0.93 6.42
N SER A 87 7.61 0.29 7.49
CA SER A 87 7.75 0.85 8.84
C SER A 87 7.83 -0.21 9.92
N HIS A 88 8.38 0.18 11.07
CA HIS A 88 8.51 -0.64 12.27
C HIS A 88 9.31 -1.92 12.00
N VAL A 89 10.62 -1.73 11.83
CA VAL A 89 11.56 -2.84 11.73
C VAL A 89 11.54 -3.69 13.01
N ILE A 90 11.46 -5.00 12.83
CA ILE A 90 11.48 -5.98 13.92
C ILE A 90 12.68 -6.89 13.70
N LYS A 91 13.43 -7.13 14.77
CA LYS A 91 14.52 -8.11 14.76
C LYS A 91 13.93 -9.51 14.87
N GLY A 92 14.31 -10.34 13.95
CA GLY A 92 13.92 -11.75 13.87
C GLY A 92 15.14 -12.67 13.95
N ARG A 93 14.91 -13.94 13.67
CA ARG A 93 15.92 -14.99 13.62
C ARG A 93 15.62 -15.92 12.48
N VAL A 94 16.66 -16.53 11.92
CA VAL A 94 16.48 -17.65 11.01
C VAL A 94 15.78 -18.82 11.70
N PRO A 95 15.02 -19.66 10.99
CA PRO A 95 14.30 -20.80 11.60
C PRO A 95 15.18 -21.71 12.45
N SER A 96 16.43 -21.94 12.04
CA SER A 96 17.40 -22.77 12.78
C SER A 96 17.86 -22.18 14.10
N ALA A 97 17.66 -20.88 14.32
CA ALA A 97 18.05 -20.17 15.53
C ALA A 97 16.87 -19.92 16.49
N VAL A 98 15.69 -20.46 16.18
CA VAL A 98 14.53 -20.41 17.08
C VAL A 98 14.86 -21.18 18.34
N GLY A 99 14.71 -20.53 19.51
CA GLY A 99 15.04 -21.09 20.81
C GLY A 99 16.40 -20.69 21.38
N LYS A 100 17.33 -20.16 20.58
CA LYS A 100 18.59 -19.61 21.09
C LYS A 100 18.35 -18.33 21.89
N THR A 101 19.15 -18.11 22.91
CA THR A 101 19.17 -16.83 23.63
C THR A 101 19.84 -15.75 22.77
N ILE A 102 19.60 -14.46 23.06
CA ILE A 102 20.22 -13.34 22.33
C ILE A 102 21.74 -13.41 22.35
N LYS A 103 22.32 -13.95 23.45
CA LYS A 103 23.78 -14.08 23.61
C LYS A 103 24.40 -15.20 22.76
N GLU A 104 23.59 -16.16 22.36
CA GLU A 104 24.01 -17.31 21.54
C GLU A 104 23.77 -17.10 20.04
N LEU A 105 23.07 -16.02 19.68
CA LEU A 105 22.80 -15.68 18.29
C LEU A 105 24.07 -15.17 17.61
N ARG A 106 24.39 -15.78 16.48
CA ARG A 106 25.43 -15.27 15.57
C ARG A 106 24.86 -14.15 14.70
N PRO A 107 25.69 -13.24 14.18
CA PRO A 107 25.23 -12.17 13.29
C PRO A 107 24.41 -12.66 12.09
N GLU A 108 24.84 -13.76 11.47
CA GLU A 108 24.17 -14.39 10.31
C GLU A 108 22.85 -15.09 10.67
N GLU A 109 22.59 -15.32 11.93
CA GLU A 109 21.32 -15.90 12.42
C GLU A 109 20.28 -14.82 12.78
N SER A 110 20.71 -13.57 12.81
CA SER A 110 19.81 -12.43 13.04
C SER A 110 19.20 -11.99 11.72
N THR A 111 17.91 -11.81 11.73
CA THR A 111 17.14 -11.33 10.57
C THR A 111 16.36 -10.08 10.95
N ILE A 112 15.86 -9.40 9.96
CA ILE A 112 14.90 -8.31 10.13
C ILE A 112 13.63 -8.63 9.39
N PHE A 113 12.53 -8.06 9.81
CA PHE A 113 11.32 -7.96 9.03
C PHE A 113 10.57 -6.67 9.38
N TYR A 114 9.67 -6.25 8.53
CA TYR A 114 8.92 -5.03 8.74
C TYR A 114 7.48 -5.35 9.11
N GLN A 115 6.99 -4.67 10.16
CA GLN A 115 5.63 -4.89 10.63
C GLN A 115 4.59 -4.41 9.63
N ARG A 116 4.91 -3.35 8.88
CA ARG A 116 4.02 -2.75 7.90
C ARG A 116 4.75 -2.51 6.60
N CYS A 117 4.08 -2.85 5.51
CA CYS A 117 4.52 -2.59 4.15
C CYS A 117 3.36 -2.00 3.35
N ALA A 118 3.65 -0.96 2.59
CA ALA A 118 2.74 -0.40 1.60
C ALA A 118 3.51 -0.23 0.29
N PHE A 119 2.87 -0.49 -0.83
CA PHE A 119 3.48 -0.27 -2.14
C PHE A 119 2.47 0.20 -3.17
N MET A 120 2.98 0.81 -4.24
CA MET A 120 2.18 1.32 -5.33
C MET A 120 2.92 1.13 -6.65
N ILE A 121 2.19 0.61 -7.63
CA ILE A 121 2.60 0.44 -9.03
C ILE A 121 1.80 1.45 -9.84
N GLU A 122 2.46 2.33 -10.58
CA GLU A 122 1.83 3.35 -11.40
C GLU A 122 1.89 2.96 -12.88
N LEU A 123 0.79 3.18 -13.59
CA LEU A 123 0.67 3.03 -15.03
C LEU A 123 0.54 4.43 -15.67
N PRO A 124 1.65 5.10 -16.00
CA PRO A 124 1.66 6.51 -16.40
C PRO A 124 1.04 6.76 -17.77
N THR A 125 0.86 5.72 -18.58
CA THR A 125 0.20 5.80 -19.90
C THR A 125 -1.32 5.72 -19.79
N LEU A 126 -1.84 5.15 -18.72
CA LEU A 126 -3.27 5.10 -18.47
C LEU A 126 -3.69 6.31 -17.62
N THR A 127 -4.00 7.39 -18.31
CA THR A 127 -4.32 8.67 -17.69
C THR A 127 -5.74 9.11 -17.97
N GLU A 128 -6.33 9.79 -17.00
CA GLU A 128 -7.63 10.44 -17.11
C GLU A 128 -7.51 11.90 -16.67
N ASN A 129 -8.36 12.75 -17.23
CA ASN A 129 -8.41 14.14 -16.86
C ASN A 129 -9.73 14.47 -16.16
N VAL A 130 -9.66 14.80 -14.88
CA VAL A 130 -10.81 15.21 -14.09
C VAL A 130 -10.54 16.61 -13.54
N ASN A 131 -11.40 17.57 -13.89
CA ASN A 131 -11.30 18.96 -13.42
C ASN A 131 -9.91 19.61 -13.62
N LYS A 132 -9.34 19.42 -14.80
CA LYS A 132 -7.99 19.90 -15.19
C LYS A 132 -6.84 19.21 -14.43
N ASN A 133 -7.11 18.19 -13.65
CA ASN A 133 -6.08 17.38 -13.03
C ASN A 133 -5.83 16.13 -13.87
N SER A 134 -4.58 15.89 -14.21
CA SER A 134 -4.17 14.62 -14.84
C SER A 134 -3.97 13.56 -13.77
N LEU A 135 -4.66 12.45 -13.93
CA LEU A 135 -4.66 11.31 -13.03
C LEU A 135 -4.04 10.11 -13.74
N SER A 136 -3.15 9.38 -13.10
CA SER A 136 -2.62 8.10 -13.60
C SER A 136 -3.22 6.93 -12.84
N LEU A 137 -3.50 5.83 -13.55
CA LEU A 137 -3.95 4.60 -12.91
C LEU A 137 -2.86 4.06 -11.99
N SER A 138 -3.24 3.63 -10.81
CA SER A 138 -2.31 3.09 -9.82
C SER A 138 -2.93 1.91 -9.11
N ILE A 139 -2.13 0.87 -8.89
CA ILE A 139 -2.51 -0.34 -8.19
C ILE A 139 -1.48 -0.57 -7.10
N GLY A 140 -1.92 -1.00 -5.94
CA GLY A 140 -1.00 -1.26 -4.87
C GLY A 140 -1.61 -2.03 -3.72
N GLY A 141 -0.84 -2.16 -2.66
CA GLY A 141 -1.30 -2.90 -1.51
C GLY A 141 -0.69 -2.42 -0.20
N VAL A 142 -1.34 -2.84 0.87
CA VAL A 142 -0.89 -2.61 2.24
C VAL A 142 -1.00 -3.91 3.02
N ARG A 143 0.05 -4.23 3.75
CA ARG A 143 0.05 -5.32 4.71
C ARG A 143 0.51 -4.83 6.08
N ALA A 144 -0.16 -5.28 7.12
CA ALA A 144 0.18 -4.96 8.50
C ALA A 144 0.12 -6.23 9.35
N LEU A 145 1.28 -6.82 9.60
CA LEU A 145 1.42 -8.08 10.34
C LEU A 145 0.84 -8.02 11.76
N ASN A 146 0.84 -6.84 12.39
CA ASN A 146 0.22 -6.66 13.71
C ASN A 146 -1.31 -6.72 13.72
N GLN A 147 -1.94 -6.76 12.55
CA GLN A 147 -3.39 -6.93 12.41
C GLN A 147 -3.77 -8.37 12.05
N GLU A 148 -2.78 -9.24 11.89
CA GLU A 148 -2.95 -10.65 11.59
C GLU A 148 -2.83 -11.47 12.88
N ASN A 149 -3.60 -12.55 12.99
CA ASN A 149 -3.41 -13.52 14.06
C ASN A 149 -2.35 -14.54 13.64
N LEU A 150 -1.09 -14.13 13.71
CA LEU A 150 0.05 -14.93 13.28
C LEU A 150 0.22 -16.23 14.08
N TYR A 151 -0.43 -16.35 15.24
CA TYR A 151 -0.39 -17.54 16.09
C TYR A 151 -1.57 -18.50 15.85
N SER A 152 -2.49 -18.16 14.96
CA SER A 152 -3.63 -19.03 14.66
C SER A 152 -3.23 -20.13 13.69
N LYS A 153 -3.42 -21.39 14.09
CA LYS A 153 -3.16 -22.56 13.25
C LYS A 153 -3.99 -22.64 11.96
N ARG A 154 -5.04 -21.81 11.83
CA ARG A 154 -5.96 -21.79 10.68
C ARG A 154 -6.20 -20.36 10.15
N GLY A 155 -5.37 -19.42 10.52
CA GLY A 155 -5.54 -18.03 10.09
C GLY A 155 -5.15 -17.87 8.64
N LEU A 156 -6.08 -17.41 7.81
CA LEU A 156 -5.76 -16.89 6.49
C LEU A 156 -4.98 -15.58 6.65
N GLU A 157 -3.95 -15.40 5.85
CA GLU A 157 -3.18 -14.16 5.82
C GLU A 157 -3.98 -13.04 5.19
N ARG A 158 -3.79 -11.82 5.67
CA ARG A 158 -4.63 -10.67 5.32
C ARG A 158 -3.85 -9.64 4.53
N PHE A 159 -4.36 -9.33 3.35
CA PHE A 159 -3.80 -8.33 2.44
C PHE A 159 -4.87 -7.31 2.09
N LYS A 160 -4.48 -6.05 2.01
CA LYS A 160 -5.31 -5.00 1.43
C LYS A 160 -4.74 -4.63 0.09
N VAL A 161 -5.53 -4.77 -0.96
CA VAL A 161 -5.18 -4.37 -2.32
C VAL A 161 -6.13 -3.27 -2.76
N PHE A 162 -5.62 -2.30 -3.49
CA PHE A 162 -6.40 -1.20 -4.02
C PHE A 162 -6.07 -0.96 -5.49
N ILE A 163 -7.04 -0.45 -6.22
CA ILE A 163 -6.90 0.11 -7.56
C ILE A 163 -7.59 1.46 -7.60
N GLY A 164 -6.97 2.46 -8.21
CA GLY A 164 -7.51 3.81 -8.29
C GLY A 164 -6.57 4.74 -9.03
N PHE A 165 -6.82 6.03 -8.93
CA PHE A 165 -6.04 7.03 -9.64
C PHE A 165 -5.16 7.86 -8.70
N LYS A 166 -3.95 8.15 -9.14
CA LYS A 166 -3.01 9.06 -8.49
C LYS A 166 -3.07 10.40 -9.22
N ASN A 167 -3.23 11.47 -8.46
CA ASN A 167 -3.14 12.81 -8.99
C ASN A 167 -1.67 13.16 -9.24
N LYS A 168 -1.34 13.55 -10.48
CA LYS A 168 0.04 13.91 -10.86
C LYS A 168 0.48 15.27 -10.32
N VAL A 169 -0.45 16.14 -9.93
CA VAL A 169 -0.14 17.49 -9.47
C VAL A 169 0.17 17.54 -7.98
N CYS A 170 -0.63 16.88 -7.15
CA CYS A 170 -0.46 16.95 -5.69
C CYS A 170 0.19 15.70 -5.08
N THR A 171 0.59 14.72 -5.89
CA THR A 171 1.18 13.43 -5.48
C THR A 171 0.36 12.63 -4.47
N ASN A 172 -0.75 13.16 -3.97
CA ASN A 172 -1.66 12.45 -3.08
C ASN A 172 -2.39 11.35 -3.83
N LEU A 173 -2.43 10.19 -3.22
CA LEU A 173 -3.27 9.09 -3.66
C LEU A 173 -4.73 9.40 -3.32
N CYS A 174 -5.53 9.66 -4.34
CA CYS A 174 -6.98 9.79 -4.21
C CYS A 174 -7.70 8.44 -4.05
N ILE A 175 -7.01 7.43 -3.53
CA ILE A 175 -7.51 6.06 -3.46
C ILE A 175 -8.46 5.83 -2.29
N SER A 176 -8.33 6.62 -1.23
CA SER A 176 -8.96 6.29 0.05
C SER A 176 -10.47 6.48 0.06
N THR A 177 -11.01 7.34 -0.79
CA THR A 177 -12.43 7.69 -0.77
C THR A 177 -13.20 7.07 -1.91
N ASP A 178 -12.57 6.91 -3.07
CA ASP A 178 -13.26 6.59 -4.31
C ASP A 178 -12.64 5.42 -5.08
N GLY A 179 -11.49 4.89 -4.60
CA GLY A 179 -10.86 3.71 -5.18
C GLY A 179 -11.53 2.41 -4.73
N LEU A 180 -11.42 1.41 -5.57
CA LEU A 180 -11.82 0.07 -5.19
C LEU A 180 -10.72 -0.54 -4.32
N ASN A 181 -11.08 -0.99 -3.13
CA ASN A 181 -10.17 -1.72 -2.26
C ASN A 181 -10.81 -3.03 -1.81
N ALA A 182 -10.00 -4.04 -1.66
CA ALA A 182 -10.41 -5.33 -1.13
C ALA A 182 -9.54 -5.73 0.07
N ASP A 183 -10.19 -6.33 1.05
CA ASP A 183 -9.57 -7.02 2.17
C ASP A 183 -9.50 -8.50 1.81
N ILE A 184 -8.34 -8.91 1.28
CA ILE A 184 -8.11 -10.25 0.74
C ILE A 184 -7.59 -11.13 1.87
N ARG A 185 -8.16 -12.34 2.01
CA ARG A 185 -7.70 -13.35 2.93
C ARG A 185 -7.41 -14.63 2.19
N VAL A 186 -6.15 -15.04 2.22
CA VAL A 186 -5.65 -16.17 1.42
C VAL A 186 -4.65 -17.02 2.21
N SER A 187 -4.44 -18.22 1.73
CA SER A 187 -3.48 -19.18 2.29
C SER A 187 -2.26 -19.41 1.38
N SER A 188 -2.30 -18.91 0.15
CA SER A 188 -1.22 -19.12 -0.82
C SER A 188 -1.05 -17.94 -1.77
N VAL A 189 0.14 -17.83 -2.37
CA VAL A 189 0.45 -16.82 -3.39
C VAL A 189 -0.42 -16.98 -4.63
N THR A 190 -0.75 -18.21 -5.01
CA THR A 190 -1.63 -18.47 -6.17
C THR A 190 -3.02 -17.90 -5.94
N GLU A 191 -3.62 -18.21 -4.79
CA GLU A 191 -4.93 -17.67 -4.39
C GLU A 191 -4.89 -16.13 -4.30
N LEU A 192 -3.76 -15.56 -3.83
CA LEU A 192 -3.56 -14.12 -3.79
C LEU A 192 -3.60 -13.49 -5.18
N LYS A 193 -2.90 -14.07 -6.17
CA LYS A 193 -2.93 -13.61 -7.57
C LYS A 193 -4.33 -13.66 -8.17
N GLU A 194 -5.06 -14.75 -7.95
CA GLU A 194 -6.45 -14.89 -8.41
C GLU A 194 -7.35 -13.79 -7.85
N LYS A 195 -7.25 -13.52 -6.55
CA LYS A 195 -8.04 -12.47 -5.90
C LYS A 195 -7.66 -11.06 -6.36
N ILE A 196 -6.39 -10.80 -6.62
CA ILE A 196 -5.95 -9.53 -7.20
C ILE A 196 -6.50 -9.37 -8.62
N HIS A 197 -6.47 -10.42 -9.42
CA HIS A 197 -7.03 -10.42 -10.77
C HIS A 197 -8.55 -10.14 -10.75
N GLU A 198 -9.30 -10.82 -9.89
CA GLU A 198 -10.73 -10.58 -9.68
C GLU A 198 -11.02 -9.11 -9.30
N LEU A 199 -10.20 -8.54 -8.41
CA LEU A 199 -10.34 -7.14 -7.99
C LEU A 199 -10.13 -6.19 -9.16
N ILE A 200 -9.08 -6.37 -9.95
CA ILE A 200 -8.78 -5.54 -11.11
C ILE A 200 -9.89 -5.67 -12.16
N ALA A 201 -10.36 -6.88 -12.43
CA ALA A 201 -11.45 -7.13 -13.38
C ALA A 201 -12.78 -6.52 -12.94
N SER A 202 -13.00 -6.37 -11.64
CA SER A 202 -14.22 -5.75 -11.08
C SER A 202 -14.16 -4.21 -11.01
N PHE A 203 -13.02 -3.60 -11.38
CA PHE A 203 -12.84 -2.15 -11.30
C PHE A 203 -13.63 -1.43 -12.42
N ASP A 204 -14.62 -0.64 -12.00
CA ASP A 204 -15.42 0.19 -12.88
C ASP A 204 -14.87 1.62 -12.94
N LYS A 205 -14.04 1.86 -13.95
CA LYS A 205 -13.37 3.15 -14.17
C LYS A 205 -14.37 4.30 -14.33
N GLU A 206 -15.43 4.10 -15.09
CA GLU A 206 -16.42 5.15 -15.41
C GLU A 206 -17.20 5.57 -14.18
N LYS A 207 -17.61 4.62 -13.37
CA LYS A 207 -18.28 4.88 -12.09
C LYS A 207 -17.36 5.68 -11.15
N PHE A 208 -16.08 5.30 -11.10
CA PHE A 208 -15.08 5.98 -10.28
C PHE A 208 -14.88 7.44 -10.71
N LEU A 209 -14.64 7.67 -12.00
CA LEU A 209 -14.45 9.02 -12.55
C LEU A 209 -15.72 9.88 -12.39
N GLY A 210 -16.88 9.32 -12.63
CA GLY A 210 -18.16 10.01 -12.43
C GLY A 210 -18.38 10.42 -10.97
N ASN A 211 -17.93 9.62 -10.01
CA ASN A 211 -17.94 10.01 -8.59
C ASN A 211 -17.00 11.18 -8.32
N MET A 212 -15.77 11.17 -8.86
CA MET A 212 -14.82 12.26 -8.71
C MET A 212 -15.36 13.57 -9.31
N GLU A 213 -15.92 13.52 -10.50
CA GLU A 213 -16.56 14.69 -11.14
C GLU A 213 -17.72 15.24 -10.32
N ARG A 214 -18.55 14.36 -9.77
CA ARG A 214 -19.66 14.75 -8.92
C ARG A 214 -19.19 15.40 -7.62
N MET A 215 -18.18 14.83 -6.97
CA MET A 215 -17.61 15.39 -5.73
C MET A 215 -17.01 16.76 -5.94
N SER A 216 -16.42 17.04 -7.10
CA SER A 216 -15.84 18.36 -7.41
C SER A 216 -16.84 19.49 -7.47
N ARG A 217 -18.14 19.19 -7.57
CA ARG A 217 -19.21 20.21 -7.55
C ARG A 217 -19.52 20.71 -6.13
N PHE A 218 -18.95 20.05 -5.12
CA PHE A 218 -19.13 20.42 -3.71
C PHE A 218 -17.83 21.00 -3.17
N TYR A 219 -17.96 22.02 -2.36
CA TYR A 219 -16.84 22.59 -1.61
C TYR A 219 -17.27 22.82 -0.16
N LEU A 220 -16.32 22.76 0.73
CA LEU A 220 -16.49 23.07 2.14
C LEU A 220 -15.67 24.33 2.44
N ASN A 221 -16.27 25.27 3.17
CA ASN A 221 -15.48 26.33 3.77
C ASN A 221 -14.67 25.77 4.96
N GLU A 222 -13.72 26.56 5.48
CA GLU A 222 -12.82 26.12 6.55
C GLU A 222 -13.57 25.61 7.80
N LEU A 223 -14.64 26.29 8.19
CA LEU A 223 -15.44 25.91 9.34
C LEU A 223 -16.17 24.58 9.11
N GLN A 224 -16.76 24.40 7.94
CA GLN A 224 -17.41 23.14 7.55
C GLN A 224 -16.41 22.00 7.49
N PHE A 225 -15.20 22.24 6.96
CA PHE A 225 -14.13 21.26 6.91
C PHE A 225 -13.66 20.87 8.33
N ALA A 226 -13.45 21.86 9.20
CA ALA A 226 -13.10 21.60 10.60
C ALA A 226 -14.16 20.78 11.33
N HIS A 227 -15.45 21.10 11.12
CA HIS A 227 -16.55 20.30 11.66
C HIS A 227 -16.58 18.88 11.11
N LEU A 228 -16.35 18.69 9.82
CA LEU A 228 -16.28 17.36 9.20
C LEU A 228 -15.17 16.52 9.83
N ILE A 229 -13.96 17.07 9.93
CA ILE A 229 -12.82 16.38 10.56
C ILE A 229 -13.13 16.06 12.04
N GLY A 230 -13.72 16.98 12.76
CA GLY A 230 -14.13 16.75 14.16
C GLY A 230 -15.14 15.60 14.29
N LYS A 231 -16.15 15.57 13.42
CA LYS A 231 -17.13 14.47 13.38
C LYS A 231 -16.50 13.14 13.01
N MET A 232 -15.59 13.12 12.02
CA MET A 232 -14.88 11.91 11.62
C MET A 232 -14.03 11.34 12.77
N ARG A 233 -13.32 12.20 13.50
CA ARG A 233 -12.54 11.79 14.68
C ARG A 233 -13.43 11.25 15.80
N MET A 234 -14.52 11.92 16.11
CA MET A 234 -15.50 11.42 17.07
C MET A 234 -16.06 10.04 16.66
N TYR A 235 -16.37 9.86 15.38
CA TYR A 235 -16.87 8.60 14.84
C TYR A 235 -15.92 7.43 15.07
N GLN A 236 -14.61 7.66 15.05
CA GLN A 236 -13.62 6.59 15.30
C GLN A 236 -13.73 6.02 16.74
N HIS A 237 -14.16 6.83 17.70
CA HIS A 237 -14.27 6.45 19.10
C HIS A 237 -15.64 5.86 19.50
N LEU A 238 -16.62 5.84 18.58
CA LEU A 238 -17.93 5.28 18.83
C LEU A 238 -17.91 3.75 18.79
N ASN A 239 -18.73 3.12 19.60
CA ASN A 239 -18.96 1.68 19.52
C ASN A 239 -19.79 1.31 18.26
N LYS A 240 -19.91 0.00 17.96
CA LYS A 240 -20.59 -0.47 16.72
C LYS A 240 -22.06 0.00 16.64
N VAL A 241 -22.77 -0.01 17.75
CA VAL A 241 -24.21 0.36 17.79
C VAL A 241 -24.38 1.86 17.54
N GLU A 242 -23.56 2.68 18.18
CA GLU A 242 -23.57 4.13 17.98
C GLU A 242 -23.15 4.52 16.55
N LYS A 243 -22.23 3.77 15.93
CA LYS A 243 -21.83 4.00 14.54
C LYS A 243 -22.99 3.83 13.55
N VAL A 244 -23.80 2.80 13.72
CA VAL A 244 -24.97 2.55 12.86
C VAL A 244 -26.00 3.67 13.00
N GLY A 245 -26.31 4.10 14.23
CA GLY A 245 -27.27 5.17 14.47
C GLY A 245 -26.85 6.55 13.97
N LYS A 246 -25.54 6.84 13.96
CA LYS A 246 -25.02 8.15 13.53
C LYS A 246 -24.66 8.24 12.04
N LEU A 247 -24.49 7.11 11.34
CA LEU A 247 -24.34 7.11 9.88
C LEU A 247 -25.56 7.72 9.19
N ALA A 248 -26.75 7.45 9.71
CA ALA A 248 -28.01 8.00 9.22
C ALA A 248 -28.13 9.53 9.40
N LEU A 249 -27.34 10.12 10.29
CA LEU A 249 -27.31 11.59 10.54
C LEU A 249 -26.22 12.32 9.74
N LEU A 250 -25.37 11.59 9.02
CA LEU A 250 -24.30 12.12 8.17
C LEU A 250 -24.67 12.10 6.68
N MET A 251 -25.72 11.37 6.31
CA MET A 251 -26.34 11.36 4.98
C MET A 251 -27.46 12.41 4.89
#